data_93dd81205b8530c3dde56f2505c0efbb
#
_entry.id   93dd81205b8530c3dde56f2505c0efbb
#
_cell.length_a   1.000
_cell.length_b   1.000
_cell.length_c   1.000
_cell.angle_alpha   90.00
_cell.angle_beta   90.00
_cell.angle_gamma   90.00
#
_symmetry.space_group_name_H-M   'P 1'
#
loop_
_entity.id
_entity.type
_entity.pdbx_description
1 polymer ?
#
loop_
_entity_poly.entity_id
_entity_poly.type
_entity_poly.pdbx_seq_one_letter_code
_entity_poly.pdbx_strand_id
1 'polypeptide(L)'
;MEDIFITEFLNLDNEFKELGVFDSIINRDSPFFINLLRLKVNKTPEFQGSYERINSFYRKIMILLDSSKNKEDKLYRAALELFHFPGVSGINLGVSETGIDAGFGSVLSKQVINDAFDIVKSGSEQPEIFQLVGLFEKNVSADRLSDMIATIILPDIRSYTIGINRKLNINTDKYPGIEFQGEIAINPYKKCELLYLPEEVLHEIPIAESWSDIDRVIQENQAIRDEVNEAVGKEWRKMCSADKKEYLKEHIFKNSERCGRMIENYRTQTIAPYEIESNAEYLVASTFKQIKKEGVFDVLSHSAKRELSSWEATIEVLSIFRDWIENNRGWDEILSASTSKREKSLQRLLHLSGKYYCTQNNIDMAFEANEGPGPVDLKMSRGNDKTVVEIKLSSNADYIHGYEEQIEEYAKAEGTTQRVFVYVKVGNPVRDDKIESLHKSRLEKGENPPKLFIIDSQKQTSASKR
;
A
#
# COMPACT_ATOMS: atom_id res chain seq x y z
N MET A 1 -11.75 5.09 -9.47
CA MET A 1 -13.02 4.73 -8.78
C MET A 1 -12.95 5.33 -7.41
N GLU A 2 -14.05 5.89 -6.88
CA GLU A 2 -14.07 6.49 -5.53
C GLU A 2 -13.90 5.40 -4.48
N ASP A 3 -13.12 5.66 -3.43
CA ASP A 3 -12.95 4.73 -2.30
C ASP A 3 -14.25 4.65 -1.49
N ILE A 4 -14.70 3.45 -1.18
CA ILE A 4 -15.91 3.21 -0.40
C ILE A 4 -15.52 2.41 0.85
N PHE A 5 -15.73 3.02 2.01
CA PHE A 5 -15.44 2.41 3.30
C PHE A 5 -16.58 1.49 3.77
N ILE A 6 -16.27 0.51 4.61
CA ILE A 6 -17.29 -0.36 5.22
C ILE A 6 -18.36 0.49 5.94
N THR A 7 -17.93 1.49 6.71
CA THR A 7 -18.86 2.35 7.46
C THR A 7 -19.76 3.18 6.55
N GLU A 8 -19.27 3.63 5.38
CA GLU A 8 -20.14 4.28 4.38
C GLU A 8 -21.15 3.29 3.79
N PHE A 9 -20.70 2.09 3.42
CA PHE A 9 -21.53 1.04 2.84
C PHE A 9 -22.65 0.60 3.81
N LEU A 10 -22.35 0.51 5.10
CA LEU A 10 -23.29 0.12 6.16
C LEU A 10 -23.99 1.30 6.82
N ASN A 11 -23.73 2.53 6.38
CA ASN A 11 -24.25 3.76 6.96
C ASN A 11 -24.06 3.81 8.50
N LEU A 12 -22.81 3.58 8.92
CA LEU A 12 -22.35 3.65 10.30
C LEU A 12 -21.62 4.99 10.53
N ASP A 13 -21.61 5.47 11.76
CA ASP A 13 -20.86 6.68 12.14
C ASP A 13 -19.51 6.35 12.78
N ASN A 14 -19.45 6.31 14.10
CA ASN A 14 -18.23 6.08 14.86
C ASN A 14 -18.16 4.69 15.50
N GLU A 15 -19.13 3.82 15.23
CA GLU A 15 -19.28 2.54 15.91
C GLU A 15 -18.09 1.62 15.69
N PHE A 16 -17.49 1.62 14.48
CA PHE A 16 -16.28 0.83 14.21
C PHE A 16 -15.11 1.36 15.04
N LYS A 17 -14.90 2.68 15.07
CA LYS A 17 -13.81 3.30 15.85
C LYS A 17 -13.97 3.01 17.35
N GLU A 18 -15.19 3.10 17.89
CA GLU A 18 -15.47 2.80 19.29
C GLU A 18 -15.22 1.34 19.65
N LEU A 19 -15.41 0.42 18.72
CA LEU A 19 -15.15 -1.00 18.88
C LEU A 19 -13.74 -1.44 18.46
N GLY A 20 -12.90 -0.51 17.99
CA GLY A 20 -11.56 -0.79 17.50
C GLY A 20 -11.54 -1.64 16.23
N VAL A 21 -12.60 -1.57 15.42
CA VAL A 21 -12.71 -2.28 14.13
C VAL A 21 -12.07 -1.45 13.04
N PHE A 22 -11.21 -2.06 12.25
CA PHE A 22 -10.61 -1.40 11.10
C PHE A 22 -11.65 -1.14 10.00
N ASP A 23 -11.76 0.12 9.60
CA ASP A 23 -12.68 0.55 8.54
C ASP A 23 -12.01 0.42 7.17
N SER A 24 -12.01 -0.80 6.61
CA SER A 24 -11.36 -1.05 5.33
C SER A 24 -12.14 -0.49 4.14
N ILE A 25 -11.43 -0.28 3.02
CA ILE A 25 -12.00 0.10 1.73
C ILE A 25 -12.52 -1.16 1.04
N ILE A 26 -13.80 -1.20 0.64
CA ILE A 26 -14.43 -2.43 0.14
C ILE A 26 -14.28 -2.66 -1.37
N ASN A 27 -13.98 -1.64 -2.14
CA ASN A 27 -13.84 -1.72 -3.59
C ASN A 27 -12.38 -1.78 -4.09
N ARG A 28 -11.42 -1.69 -3.18
CA ARG A 28 -9.98 -1.99 -3.39
C ARG A 28 -9.35 -2.47 -2.08
N ASP A 29 -8.07 -2.80 -2.10
CA ASP A 29 -7.36 -3.16 -0.89
C ASP A 29 -6.87 -1.92 -0.13
N SER A 30 -6.87 -2.01 1.19
CA SER A 30 -6.29 -1.02 2.09
C SER A 30 -4.83 -1.36 2.36
N PRO A 31 -3.90 -0.39 2.41
CA PRO A 31 -2.45 -0.63 2.44
C PRO A 31 -1.95 -1.08 3.82
N PHE A 32 -2.58 -2.10 4.39
CA PHE A 32 -2.24 -2.68 5.68
C PHE A 32 -2.13 -4.19 5.59
N PHE A 33 -1.51 -4.76 6.62
CA PHE A 33 -1.24 -6.19 6.72
C PHE A 33 -1.41 -6.68 8.15
N ILE A 34 -1.71 -7.98 8.32
CA ILE A 34 -1.78 -8.58 9.65
C ILE A 34 -0.35 -8.78 10.18
N ASN A 35 -0.05 -8.17 11.30
CA ASN A 35 1.25 -8.30 11.97
C ASN A 35 1.22 -9.39 13.05
N LEU A 36 2.08 -10.39 12.90
CA LEU A 36 2.12 -11.56 13.79
C LEU A 36 2.51 -11.22 15.23
N LEU A 37 3.43 -10.28 15.43
CA LEU A 37 3.83 -9.87 16.80
C LEU A 37 2.73 -9.05 17.46
N ARG A 38 1.94 -8.28 16.69
CA ARG A 38 0.73 -7.63 17.19
C ARG A 38 -0.35 -8.66 17.52
N LEU A 39 -0.52 -9.65 16.67
CA LEU A 39 -1.48 -10.74 16.89
C LEU A 39 -1.14 -11.52 18.17
N LYS A 40 0.15 -11.70 18.50
CA LYS A 40 0.61 -12.35 19.72
C LYS A 40 0.18 -11.62 20.99
N VAL A 41 0.13 -10.29 20.98
CA VAL A 41 -0.14 -9.44 22.15
C VAL A 41 -1.51 -8.78 22.12
N ASN A 42 -2.36 -9.14 21.14
CA ASN A 42 -3.70 -8.57 20.99
C ASN A 42 -4.59 -8.87 22.21
N LYS A 43 -5.62 -8.02 22.39
CA LYS A 43 -6.58 -8.14 23.49
C LYS A 43 -7.97 -8.58 23.03
N THR A 44 -8.19 -8.63 21.74
CA THR A 44 -9.47 -9.02 21.17
C THR A 44 -9.73 -10.51 21.44
N PRO A 45 -10.83 -10.88 22.11
CA PRO A 45 -11.05 -12.24 22.59
C PRO A 45 -10.98 -13.32 21.49
N GLU A 46 -11.54 -13.04 20.33
CA GLU A 46 -11.60 -13.95 19.19
C GLU A 46 -10.21 -14.28 18.63
N PHE A 47 -9.22 -13.40 18.84
CA PHE A 47 -7.85 -13.54 18.32
C PHE A 47 -6.83 -14.01 19.36
N GLN A 48 -7.19 -14.17 20.64
CA GLN A 48 -6.24 -14.55 21.69
C GLN A 48 -5.53 -15.89 21.44
N GLY A 49 -6.14 -16.81 20.68
CA GLY A 49 -5.56 -18.10 20.31
C GLY A 49 -4.93 -18.14 18.90
N SER A 50 -5.02 -17.05 18.14
CA SER A 50 -4.67 -17.05 16.71
C SER A 50 -3.17 -17.23 16.48
N TYR A 51 -2.32 -16.60 17.29
CA TYR A 51 -0.87 -16.78 17.19
C TYR A 51 -0.45 -18.23 17.41
N GLU A 52 -1.00 -18.88 18.43
CA GLU A 52 -0.74 -20.28 18.72
C GLU A 52 -1.29 -21.21 17.64
N ARG A 53 -2.43 -20.89 17.05
CA ARG A 53 -2.99 -21.59 15.88
C ARG A 53 -2.02 -21.56 14.70
N ILE A 54 -1.45 -20.41 14.40
CA ILE A 54 -0.47 -20.23 13.33
C ILE A 54 0.79 -21.07 13.61
N ASN A 55 1.35 -20.96 14.81
CA ASN A 55 2.52 -21.74 15.19
C ASN A 55 2.26 -23.25 15.17
N SER A 56 1.09 -23.68 15.61
CA SER A 56 0.69 -25.09 15.55
C SER A 56 0.54 -25.58 14.12
N PHE A 57 0.04 -24.74 13.23
CA PHE A 57 -0.05 -25.06 11.80
C PHE A 57 1.33 -25.25 11.18
N TYR A 58 2.25 -24.32 11.38
CA TYR A 58 3.61 -24.45 10.86
C TYR A 58 4.40 -25.58 11.50
N ARG A 59 4.18 -25.86 12.78
CA ARG A 59 4.80 -27.01 13.46
C ARG A 59 4.39 -28.33 12.81
N LYS A 60 3.13 -28.48 12.37
CA LYS A 60 2.69 -29.68 11.62
C LYS A 60 3.47 -29.84 10.33
N ILE A 61 3.69 -28.74 9.58
CA ILE A 61 4.48 -28.78 8.35
C ILE A 61 5.92 -29.17 8.65
N MET A 62 6.54 -28.61 9.68
CA MET A 62 7.91 -28.94 10.07
C MET A 62 8.07 -30.42 10.45
N ILE A 63 7.14 -30.96 11.23
CA ILE A 63 7.16 -32.38 11.60
C ILE A 63 7.10 -33.29 10.35
N LEU A 64 6.28 -32.93 9.37
CA LEU A 64 6.20 -33.67 8.12
C LEU A 64 7.50 -33.59 7.33
N LEU A 65 8.12 -32.39 7.24
CA LEU A 65 9.37 -32.17 6.56
C LEU A 65 10.55 -32.86 7.27
N ASP A 66 10.60 -32.81 8.59
CA ASP A 66 11.62 -33.49 9.38
C ASP A 66 11.52 -35.02 9.25
N SER A 67 10.34 -35.56 9.28
CA SER A 67 10.09 -37.00 9.12
C SER A 67 10.25 -37.47 7.66
N SER A 68 10.23 -36.59 6.69
CA SER A 68 10.41 -36.90 5.27
C SER A 68 11.86 -37.30 4.96
N LYS A 69 12.04 -38.29 4.07
CA LYS A 69 13.37 -38.76 3.65
C LYS A 69 13.91 -38.01 2.45
N ASN A 70 13.05 -37.48 1.61
CA ASN A 70 13.40 -36.75 0.40
C ASN A 70 12.21 -35.89 -0.09
N LYS A 71 12.47 -34.98 -1.04
CA LYS A 71 11.49 -34.05 -1.59
C LYS A 71 10.43 -34.68 -2.52
N GLU A 72 10.31 -36.01 -2.53
CA GLU A 72 9.34 -36.73 -3.38
C GLU A 72 8.45 -37.71 -2.60
N ASP A 73 8.73 -37.93 -1.32
CA ASP A 73 7.97 -38.87 -0.52
C ASP A 73 6.57 -38.38 -0.10
N LYS A 74 5.80 -39.26 0.54
CA LYS A 74 4.41 -38.94 0.93
C LYS A 74 4.35 -37.82 1.98
N LEU A 75 5.30 -37.76 2.90
CA LEU A 75 5.31 -36.75 3.97
C LEU A 75 5.63 -35.38 3.43
N TYR A 76 6.60 -35.30 2.50
CA TYR A 76 6.90 -34.06 1.80
C TYR A 76 5.72 -33.55 0.98
N ARG A 77 5.02 -34.46 0.25
CA ARG A 77 3.81 -34.09 -0.50
C ARG A 77 2.68 -33.60 0.41
N ALA A 78 2.49 -34.24 1.55
CA ALA A 78 1.49 -33.80 2.55
C ALA A 78 1.84 -32.41 3.11
N ALA A 79 3.12 -32.10 3.36
CA ALA A 79 3.55 -30.76 3.76
C ALA A 79 3.27 -29.72 2.68
N LEU A 80 3.52 -30.05 1.41
CA LEU A 80 3.23 -29.19 0.27
C LEU A 80 1.72 -28.93 0.09
N GLU A 81 0.89 -29.97 0.25
CA GLU A 81 -0.57 -29.84 0.19
C GLU A 81 -1.13 -28.97 1.31
N LEU A 82 -0.56 -29.05 2.53
CA LEU A 82 -0.93 -28.16 3.63
C LEU A 82 -0.51 -26.71 3.38
N PHE A 83 0.59 -26.48 2.67
CA PHE A 83 1.10 -25.14 2.35
C PHE A 83 0.39 -24.58 1.11
N HIS A 84 -0.93 -24.45 1.21
CA HIS A 84 -1.77 -23.91 0.15
C HIS A 84 -2.63 -22.76 0.71
N PHE A 85 -2.44 -21.56 0.20
CA PHE A 85 -3.09 -20.34 0.68
C PHE A 85 -3.71 -19.59 -0.49
N PRO A 86 -5.02 -19.75 -0.71
CA PRO A 86 -5.71 -19.14 -1.85
C PRO A 86 -5.92 -17.62 -1.73
N GLY A 87 -5.58 -17.03 -0.58
CA GLY A 87 -5.89 -15.66 -0.24
C GLY A 87 -7.28 -15.48 0.38
N VAL A 88 -7.49 -14.36 1.07
CA VAL A 88 -8.75 -14.01 1.74
C VAL A 88 -9.17 -12.60 1.32
N SER A 89 -9.75 -12.47 0.14
CA SER A 89 -10.13 -11.18 -0.46
C SER A 89 -11.11 -10.37 0.39
N GLY A 90 -11.85 -11.02 1.29
CA GLY A 90 -12.88 -10.38 2.12
C GLY A 90 -12.36 -9.47 3.22
N ILE A 91 -11.07 -9.55 3.58
CA ILE A 91 -10.45 -8.68 4.59
C ILE A 91 -10.07 -7.30 4.01
N ASN A 92 -10.01 -7.16 2.68
CA ASN A 92 -9.68 -5.94 1.96
C ASN A 92 -8.34 -5.31 2.38
N LEU A 93 -7.32 -6.13 2.58
CA LEU A 93 -5.96 -5.70 2.91
C LEU A 93 -5.02 -6.02 1.76
N GLY A 94 -3.98 -5.20 1.60
CA GLY A 94 -2.95 -5.39 0.59
C GLY A 94 -2.66 -4.13 -0.22
N VAL A 95 -1.95 -4.32 -1.33
CA VAL A 95 -1.59 -3.24 -2.27
C VAL A 95 -2.15 -3.48 -3.68
N SER A 96 -3.06 -4.44 -3.84
CA SER A 96 -3.68 -4.74 -5.13
C SER A 96 -4.73 -3.68 -5.49
N GLU A 97 -4.58 -3.03 -6.63
CA GLU A 97 -5.58 -2.09 -7.17
C GLU A 97 -6.81 -2.83 -7.73
N THR A 98 -6.66 -4.10 -8.09
CA THR A 98 -7.73 -4.91 -8.68
C THR A 98 -8.49 -5.77 -7.67
N GLY A 99 -7.98 -5.88 -6.43
CA GLY A 99 -8.56 -6.73 -5.38
C GLY A 99 -8.58 -8.22 -5.72
N ILE A 100 -7.79 -8.65 -6.70
CA ILE A 100 -7.60 -10.06 -7.06
C ILE A 100 -6.30 -10.52 -6.40
N ASP A 101 -6.45 -11.20 -5.28
CA ASP A 101 -5.33 -11.74 -4.53
C ASP A 101 -4.66 -12.87 -5.30
N ALA A 102 -3.37 -12.70 -5.56
CA ALA A 102 -2.52 -13.75 -6.10
C ALA A 102 -1.92 -14.55 -4.94
N GLY A 103 -2.70 -15.36 -4.24
CA GLY A 103 -2.25 -16.21 -3.16
C GLY A 103 -0.99 -17.04 -3.50
N PHE A 104 -0.54 -17.92 -2.61
CA PHE A 104 0.60 -18.79 -2.89
C PHE A 104 0.27 -19.78 -4.02
N GLY A 105 0.67 -19.46 -5.24
CA GLY A 105 0.57 -20.37 -6.39
C GLY A 105 1.44 -21.62 -6.19
N SER A 106 1.10 -22.71 -6.86
CA SER A 106 1.76 -24.03 -6.69
C SER A 106 3.29 -24.00 -6.86
N VAL A 107 3.80 -23.15 -7.73
CA VAL A 107 5.26 -23.01 -7.97
C VAL A 107 5.93 -22.38 -6.76
N LEU A 108 5.38 -21.30 -6.23
CA LEU A 108 5.94 -20.61 -5.06
C LEU A 108 5.80 -21.45 -3.79
N SER A 109 4.66 -22.09 -3.58
CA SER A 109 4.48 -23.04 -2.46
C SER A 109 5.53 -24.15 -2.49
N LYS A 110 5.80 -24.71 -3.67
CA LYS A 110 6.85 -25.73 -3.84
C LYS A 110 8.24 -25.18 -3.53
N GLN A 111 8.52 -23.94 -3.94
CA GLN A 111 9.81 -23.29 -3.66
C GLN A 111 9.99 -23.08 -2.15
N VAL A 112 9.02 -22.49 -1.47
CA VAL A 112 9.07 -22.26 -0.01
C VAL A 112 9.22 -23.59 0.75
N ILE A 113 8.46 -24.64 0.39
CA ILE A 113 8.54 -25.93 1.05
C ILE A 113 9.87 -26.63 0.76
N ASN A 114 10.44 -26.48 -0.44
CA ASN A 114 11.78 -26.98 -0.74
C ASN A 114 12.86 -26.37 0.17
N ASP A 115 12.80 -25.06 0.38
CA ASP A 115 13.75 -24.34 1.21
C ASP A 115 13.54 -24.63 2.69
N ALA A 116 12.27 -24.68 3.12
CA ALA A 116 11.91 -25.09 4.48
C ALA A 116 12.41 -26.53 4.77
N PHE A 117 12.32 -27.44 3.81
CA PHE A 117 12.88 -28.79 3.95
C PHE A 117 14.41 -28.75 4.22
N ASP A 118 15.17 -27.99 3.43
CA ASP A 118 16.63 -27.88 3.59
C ASP A 118 16.97 -27.24 4.95
N ILE A 119 16.22 -26.24 5.38
CA ILE A 119 16.42 -25.58 6.68
C ILE A 119 16.08 -26.52 7.85
N VAL A 120 14.99 -27.26 7.77
CA VAL A 120 14.61 -28.26 8.79
C VAL A 120 15.67 -29.36 8.85
N LYS A 121 16.15 -29.84 7.70
CA LYS A 121 17.23 -30.85 7.63
C LYS A 121 18.58 -30.35 8.14
N SER A 122 18.81 -29.03 8.17
CA SER A 122 19.98 -28.44 8.84
C SER A 122 19.86 -28.37 10.37
N GLY A 123 18.72 -28.79 10.94
CA GLY A 123 18.47 -28.90 12.38
C GLY A 123 17.63 -27.74 12.98
N SER A 124 16.95 -26.95 12.16
CA SER A 124 16.02 -25.95 12.68
C SER A 124 14.67 -26.61 13.05
N GLU A 125 14.23 -26.40 14.30
CA GLU A 125 12.96 -26.91 14.83
C GLU A 125 11.92 -25.79 15.05
N GLN A 126 12.20 -24.57 14.61
CA GLN A 126 11.44 -23.38 14.96
C GLN A 126 10.36 -23.07 13.91
N PRO A 127 9.05 -23.16 14.22
CA PRO A 127 7.98 -22.88 13.26
C PRO A 127 7.94 -21.42 12.78
N GLU A 128 8.51 -20.51 13.53
CA GLU A 128 8.60 -19.09 13.17
C GLU A 128 9.38 -18.82 11.89
N ILE A 129 10.12 -19.81 11.39
CA ILE A 129 10.81 -19.72 10.10
C ILE A 129 9.84 -19.38 8.96
N PHE A 130 8.61 -19.89 9.01
CA PHE A 130 7.57 -19.56 8.03
C PHE A 130 7.05 -18.12 8.16
N GLN A 131 7.16 -17.54 9.35
CA GLN A 131 6.83 -16.13 9.57
C GLN A 131 7.87 -15.19 8.93
N LEU A 132 9.09 -15.67 8.75
CA LEU A 132 10.24 -14.94 8.22
C LEU A 132 10.54 -15.29 6.76
N VAL A 133 9.67 -16.07 6.10
CA VAL A 133 9.91 -16.57 4.73
C VAL A 133 10.14 -15.44 3.72
N GLY A 134 9.52 -14.29 3.90
CA GLY A 134 9.75 -13.09 3.07
C GLY A 134 11.18 -12.56 3.09
N LEU A 135 11.98 -12.90 4.11
CA LEU A 135 13.38 -12.47 4.23
C LEU A 135 14.33 -13.32 3.41
N PHE A 136 13.97 -14.55 3.04
CA PHE A 136 14.87 -15.45 2.32
C PHE A 136 14.28 -15.99 1.01
N GLU A 137 12.99 -15.82 0.76
CA GLU A 137 12.36 -16.25 -0.48
C GLU A 137 12.08 -15.08 -1.43
N LYS A 138 12.53 -15.25 -2.68
CA LYS A 138 12.18 -14.34 -3.77
C LYS A 138 10.69 -14.49 -4.07
N ASN A 139 10.03 -13.39 -4.40
CA ASN A 139 8.60 -13.36 -4.75
C ASN A 139 7.61 -13.67 -3.60
N VAL A 140 8.06 -13.72 -2.35
CA VAL A 140 7.16 -13.69 -1.21
C VAL A 140 6.98 -12.24 -0.80
N SER A 141 5.81 -11.68 -1.13
CA SER A 141 5.40 -10.31 -0.84
C SER A 141 4.67 -10.22 0.52
N ALA A 142 4.49 -9.00 0.98
CA ALA A 142 3.70 -8.70 2.16
C ALA A 142 2.26 -9.20 2.04
N ASP A 143 1.64 -9.02 0.87
CA ASP A 143 0.29 -9.53 0.59
C ASP A 143 0.20 -11.03 0.81
N ARG A 144 1.14 -11.79 0.25
CA ARG A 144 1.17 -13.24 0.38
C ARG A 144 1.34 -13.71 1.81
N LEU A 145 2.16 -13.01 2.59
CA LEU A 145 2.30 -13.33 4.02
C LEU A 145 1.03 -13.01 4.80
N SER A 146 0.39 -11.89 4.51
CA SER A 146 -0.89 -11.52 5.10
C SER A 146 -1.99 -12.53 4.73
N ASP A 147 -2.06 -12.94 3.46
CA ASP A 147 -2.98 -13.97 2.98
C ASP A 147 -2.78 -15.32 3.65
N MET A 148 -1.52 -15.72 3.83
CA MET A 148 -1.18 -16.95 4.53
C MET A 148 -1.66 -16.91 5.98
N ILE A 149 -1.41 -15.81 6.69
CA ILE A 149 -1.87 -15.60 8.05
C ILE A 149 -3.39 -15.59 8.10
N ALA A 150 -4.04 -14.78 7.26
CA ALA A 150 -5.49 -14.65 7.19
C ALA A 150 -6.17 -15.99 6.90
N THR A 151 -5.61 -16.80 6.01
CA THR A 151 -6.15 -18.15 5.71
C THR A 151 -6.12 -19.05 6.93
N ILE A 152 -5.03 -19.05 7.71
CA ILE A 152 -4.90 -19.90 8.90
C ILE A 152 -5.87 -19.47 10.01
N ILE A 153 -6.08 -18.16 10.19
CA ILE A 153 -6.94 -17.62 11.25
C ILE A 153 -8.34 -17.21 10.74
N LEU A 154 -8.72 -17.61 9.53
CA LEU A 154 -10.03 -17.29 8.96
C LEU A 154 -11.22 -17.64 9.89
N PRO A 155 -11.23 -18.74 10.64
CA PRO A 155 -12.28 -19.00 11.61
C PRO A 155 -12.40 -17.93 12.70
N ASP A 156 -11.27 -17.37 13.15
CA ASP A 156 -11.23 -16.34 14.18
C ASP A 156 -11.72 -15.00 13.59
N ILE A 157 -11.33 -14.67 12.35
CA ILE A 157 -11.80 -13.50 11.61
C ILE A 157 -13.32 -13.54 11.41
N ARG A 158 -13.86 -14.69 10.99
CA ARG A 158 -15.33 -14.87 10.86
C ARG A 158 -16.05 -14.73 12.19
N SER A 159 -15.51 -15.33 13.25
CA SER A 159 -16.09 -15.22 14.60
C SER A 159 -16.15 -13.76 15.07
N TYR A 160 -15.06 -13.02 14.87
CA TYR A 160 -14.99 -11.59 15.16
C TYR A 160 -16.02 -10.79 14.35
N THR A 161 -16.07 -11.00 13.04
CA THR A 161 -17.02 -10.35 12.14
C THR A 161 -18.47 -10.57 12.58
N ILE A 162 -18.84 -11.82 12.89
CA ILE A 162 -20.17 -12.18 13.40
C ILE A 162 -20.44 -11.47 14.75
N GLY A 163 -19.46 -11.45 15.65
CA GLY A 163 -19.55 -10.75 16.93
C GLY A 163 -19.82 -9.25 16.77
N ILE A 164 -19.14 -8.59 15.86
CA ILE A 164 -19.37 -7.18 15.52
C ILE A 164 -20.74 -6.98 14.89
N ASN A 165 -21.13 -7.82 13.91
CA ASN A 165 -22.43 -7.74 13.25
C ASN A 165 -23.60 -7.85 14.26
N ARG A 166 -23.49 -8.76 15.22
CA ARG A 166 -24.50 -8.90 16.30
C ARG A 166 -24.55 -7.65 17.20
N LYS A 167 -23.38 -7.10 17.60
CA LYS A 167 -23.33 -5.89 18.44
C LYS A 167 -23.97 -4.69 17.77
N LEU A 168 -23.83 -4.54 16.46
CA LEU A 168 -24.29 -3.41 15.68
C LEU A 168 -25.63 -3.67 14.96
N ASN A 169 -26.25 -4.85 15.17
CA ASN A 169 -27.46 -5.28 14.46
C ASN A 169 -27.31 -5.23 12.93
N ILE A 170 -26.13 -5.62 12.41
CA ILE A 170 -25.89 -5.71 10.98
C ILE A 170 -26.44 -7.08 10.51
N ASN A 171 -27.63 -7.05 9.90
CA ASN A 171 -28.39 -8.23 9.48
C ASN A 171 -29.35 -7.89 8.32
N THR A 172 -29.99 -8.89 7.77
CA THR A 172 -30.93 -8.75 6.64
C THR A 172 -32.14 -7.86 6.95
N ASP A 173 -32.58 -7.80 8.21
CA ASP A 173 -33.74 -6.99 8.59
C ASP A 173 -33.41 -5.50 8.55
N LYS A 174 -32.24 -5.12 9.05
CA LYS A 174 -31.78 -3.73 9.03
C LYS A 174 -31.27 -3.30 7.65
N TYR A 175 -30.71 -4.24 6.88
CA TYR A 175 -30.09 -3.98 5.56
C TYR A 175 -30.68 -4.87 4.46
N PRO A 176 -31.98 -4.72 4.08
CA PRO A 176 -32.64 -5.61 3.13
C PRO A 176 -32.07 -5.53 1.70
N GLY A 177 -31.27 -4.51 1.39
CA GLY A 177 -30.59 -4.35 0.09
C GLY A 177 -29.20 -4.99 0.03
N ILE A 178 -28.69 -5.56 1.14
CA ILE A 178 -27.38 -6.20 1.21
C ILE A 178 -27.57 -7.71 1.22
N GLU A 179 -26.78 -8.40 0.41
CA GLU A 179 -26.72 -9.87 0.41
C GLU A 179 -25.94 -10.37 1.64
N PHE A 180 -26.40 -11.44 2.27
CA PHE A 180 -25.75 -12.07 3.42
C PHE A 180 -25.52 -13.56 3.17
N GLN A 181 -24.40 -14.06 3.64
CA GLN A 181 -24.12 -15.48 3.78
C GLN A 181 -24.08 -15.83 5.28
N GLY A 182 -25.19 -16.40 5.79
CA GLY A 182 -25.38 -16.55 7.22
C GLY A 182 -25.47 -15.16 7.91
N GLU A 183 -24.59 -14.89 8.85
CA GLU A 183 -24.53 -13.62 9.58
C GLU A 183 -23.48 -12.63 9.02
N ILE A 184 -22.88 -12.92 7.86
CA ILE A 184 -21.83 -12.10 7.25
C ILE A 184 -22.36 -11.48 5.97
N ALA A 185 -22.21 -10.15 5.83
CA ALA A 185 -22.58 -9.42 4.63
C ALA A 185 -21.65 -9.80 3.47
N ILE A 186 -22.15 -9.73 2.24
CA ILE A 186 -21.36 -9.94 1.02
C ILE A 186 -20.91 -8.59 0.48
N ASN A 187 -19.61 -8.49 0.22
CA ASN A 187 -19.02 -7.35 -0.47
C ASN A 187 -19.56 -7.28 -1.91
N PRO A 188 -20.29 -6.20 -2.29
CA PRO A 188 -20.93 -6.12 -3.61
C PRO A 188 -19.93 -5.98 -4.75
N TYR A 189 -18.70 -5.55 -4.48
CA TYR A 189 -17.63 -5.34 -5.47
C TYR A 189 -16.84 -6.61 -5.74
N LYS A 190 -16.41 -7.29 -4.67
CA LYS A 190 -15.55 -8.49 -4.75
C LYS A 190 -16.34 -9.81 -4.74
N LYS A 191 -17.65 -9.78 -4.48
CA LYS A 191 -18.53 -10.97 -4.40
C LYS A 191 -18.07 -12.05 -3.42
N CYS A 192 -17.50 -11.62 -2.29
CA CYS A 192 -17.02 -12.47 -1.20
C CYS A 192 -17.55 -11.97 0.14
N GLU A 193 -17.36 -12.74 1.21
CA GLU A 193 -17.68 -12.31 2.57
C GLU A 193 -17.01 -10.98 2.90
N LEU A 194 -17.73 -10.06 3.53
CA LEU A 194 -17.19 -8.81 4.06
C LEU A 194 -16.68 -9.06 5.48
N LEU A 195 -15.38 -9.18 5.62
CA LEU A 195 -14.72 -9.60 6.86
C LEU A 195 -14.06 -8.41 7.56
N TYR A 196 -14.11 -8.42 8.89
CA TYR A 196 -13.55 -7.35 9.73
C TYR A 196 -12.33 -7.82 10.50
N LEU A 197 -11.43 -6.89 10.76
CA LEU A 197 -10.26 -7.08 11.61
C LEU A 197 -10.18 -5.97 12.67
N PRO A 198 -9.65 -6.24 13.86
CA PRO A 198 -9.34 -5.19 14.81
C PRO A 198 -8.10 -4.41 14.36
N GLU A 199 -8.11 -3.09 14.53
CA GLU A 199 -6.97 -2.22 14.17
C GLU A 199 -5.68 -2.64 14.88
N GLU A 200 -5.78 -3.14 16.11
CA GLU A 200 -4.62 -3.49 16.95
C GLU A 200 -3.73 -4.58 16.37
N VAL A 201 -4.21 -5.40 15.42
CA VAL A 201 -3.42 -6.46 14.77
C VAL A 201 -2.80 -6.04 13.44
N LEU A 202 -3.08 -4.82 12.99
CA LEU A 202 -2.63 -4.32 11.70
C LEU A 202 -1.33 -3.51 11.80
N HIS A 203 -0.59 -3.50 10.70
CA HIS A 203 0.60 -2.69 10.50
C HIS A 203 0.78 -2.38 9.01
N GLU A 204 1.50 -1.30 8.70
CA GLU A 204 1.80 -0.92 7.31
C GLU A 204 2.75 -1.92 6.63
N ILE A 205 3.65 -2.55 7.39
CA ILE A 205 4.61 -3.53 6.88
C ILE A 205 4.62 -4.76 7.77
N PRO A 206 4.21 -5.93 7.26
CA PRO A 206 4.31 -7.18 8.02
C PRO A 206 5.72 -7.78 7.95
N ILE A 207 6.30 -7.85 6.75
CA ILE A 207 7.67 -8.32 6.45
C ILE A 207 8.02 -7.83 5.02
N ALA A 208 9.30 -7.57 4.78
CA ALA A 208 9.87 -6.92 3.62
C ALA A 208 9.42 -7.42 2.23
N GLU A 209 8.91 -6.52 1.42
CA GLU A 209 8.54 -6.77 0.02
C GLU A 209 9.59 -6.26 -0.97
N SER A 210 10.06 -5.05 -0.77
CA SER A 210 11.14 -4.44 -1.54
C SER A 210 12.45 -4.42 -0.74
N TRP A 211 13.55 -4.12 -1.42
CA TRP A 211 14.83 -4.00 -0.72
C TRP A 211 14.87 -2.84 0.28
N SER A 212 14.22 -1.73 0.00
CA SER A 212 14.05 -0.64 0.95
C SER A 212 13.25 -1.09 2.19
N ASP A 213 12.28 -1.97 1.99
CA ASP A 213 11.48 -2.52 3.08
C ASP A 213 12.27 -3.54 3.91
N ILE A 214 13.16 -4.33 3.28
CA ILE A 214 14.07 -5.22 4.02
C ILE A 214 15.01 -4.42 4.92
N ASP A 215 15.61 -3.35 4.41
CA ASP A 215 16.47 -2.48 5.23
C ASP A 215 15.67 -1.83 6.36
N ARG A 216 14.43 -1.42 6.11
CA ARG A 216 13.53 -0.86 7.12
C ARG A 216 13.11 -1.90 8.16
N VAL A 217 12.70 -3.10 7.75
CA VAL A 217 12.38 -4.20 8.67
C VAL A 217 13.59 -4.61 9.49
N ILE A 218 14.79 -4.66 8.91
CA ILE A 218 16.03 -4.94 9.63
C ILE A 218 16.34 -3.83 10.65
N GLN A 219 16.07 -2.56 10.30
CA GLN A 219 16.27 -1.43 11.22
C GLN A 219 15.24 -1.41 12.35
N GLU A 220 13.99 -1.75 12.07
CA GLU A 220 12.89 -1.80 13.03
C GLU A 220 12.95 -3.07 13.91
N ASN A 221 13.49 -4.18 13.38
CA ASN A 221 13.60 -5.44 14.08
C ASN A 221 15.03 -5.66 14.59
N GLN A 222 15.27 -5.37 15.88
CA GLN A 222 16.56 -5.48 16.53
C GLN A 222 17.20 -6.86 16.37
N ALA A 223 16.41 -7.93 16.52
CA ALA A 223 16.91 -9.30 16.45
C ALA A 223 17.46 -9.67 15.08
N ILE A 224 16.74 -9.28 14.01
CA ILE A 224 17.18 -9.51 12.64
C ILE A 224 18.40 -8.64 12.33
N ARG A 225 18.39 -7.39 12.80
CA ARG A 225 19.50 -6.45 12.60
C ARG A 225 20.81 -6.94 13.23
N ASP A 226 20.72 -7.46 14.44
CA ASP A 226 21.93 -7.92 15.17
C ASP A 226 22.57 -9.13 14.45
N GLU A 227 21.77 -10.11 14.00
CA GLU A 227 22.28 -11.26 13.24
C GLU A 227 22.80 -10.86 11.84
N VAL A 228 22.14 -9.92 11.16
CA VAL A 228 22.60 -9.40 9.85
C VAL A 228 23.92 -8.63 10.02
N ASN A 229 24.04 -7.79 11.02
CA ASN A 229 25.27 -7.02 11.28
C ASN A 229 26.46 -7.94 11.64
N GLU A 230 26.21 -9.01 12.41
CA GLU A 230 27.22 -10.00 12.73
C GLU A 230 27.66 -10.78 11.49
N ALA A 231 26.72 -11.18 10.62
CA ALA A 231 27.00 -12.04 9.49
C ALA A 231 27.65 -11.34 8.29
N VAL A 232 27.32 -10.07 8.04
CA VAL A 232 27.51 -9.44 6.71
C VAL A 232 28.47 -8.24 6.69
N GLY A 233 28.61 -7.53 7.76
CA GLY A 233 29.51 -6.37 7.83
C GLY A 233 29.33 -5.35 6.68
N LYS A 234 30.44 -4.86 6.11
CA LYS A 234 30.47 -3.78 5.11
C LYS A 234 29.97 -4.19 3.69
N GLU A 235 29.92 -5.49 3.39
CA GLU A 235 29.56 -5.96 2.03
C GLU A 235 28.06 -5.87 1.77
N TRP A 236 27.26 -5.96 2.81
CA TRP A 236 25.81 -5.88 2.75
C TRP A 236 25.24 -4.68 1.97
N ARG A 237 25.82 -3.51 2.16
CA ARG A 237 25.37 -2.28 1.50
C ARG A 237 25.56 -2.26 -0.01
N LYS A 238 26.37 -3.19 -0.54
CA LYS A 238 26.73 -3.29 -1.97
C LYS A 238 25.93 -4.36 -2.71
N MET A 239 25.21 -5.21 -1.99
CA MET A 239 24.46 -6.32 -2.58
C MET A 239 23.13 -5.85 -3.17
N CYS A 240 22.68 -6.44 -4.26
CA CYS A 240 21.30 -6.28 -4.75
C CYS A 240 20.31 -7.09 -3.89
N SER A 241 19.00 -6.79 -3.99
CA SER A 241 17.97 -7.45 -3.15
C SER A 241 17.93 -8.98 -3.29
N ALA A 242 18.16 -9.48 -4.50
CA ALA A 242 18.18 -10.93 -4.74
C ALA A 242 19.35 -11.61 -4.05
N ASP A 243 20.54 -10.98 -4.08
CA ASP A 243 21.75 -11.50 -3.46
C ASP A 243 21.65 -11.48 -1.94
N LYS A 244 21.00 -10.47 -1.39
CA LYS A 244 20.79 -10.34 0.05
C LYS A 244 19.83 -11.41 0.61
N LYS A 245 18.72 -11.69 -0.08
CA LYS A 245 17.82 -12.79 0.31
C LYS A 245 18.55 -14.14 0.26
N GLU A 246 19.32 -14.39 -0.79
CA GLU A 246 20.14 -15.59 -0.92
C GLU A 246 21.18 -15.67 0.19
N TYR A 247 21.83 -14.55 0.52
CA TYR A 247 22.80 -14.49 1.60
C TYR A 247 22.19 -14.81 2.96
N LEU A 248 21.02 -14.20 3.28
CA LEU A 248 20.28 -14.51 4.52
C LEU A 248 19.94 -15.99 4.60
N LYS A 249 19.46 -16.56 3.49
CA LYS A 249 19.13 -17.97 3.39
C LYS A 249 20.32 -18.87 3.72
N GLU A 250 21.46 -18.66 3.04
CA GLU A 250 22.64 -19.53 3.17
C GLU A 250 23.37 -19.34 4.51
N HIS A 251 23.47 -18.14 5.02
CA HIS A 251 24.32 -17.84 6.18
C HIS A 251 23.58 -17.72 7.51
N ILE A 252 22.26 -17.47 7.49
CA ILE A 252 21.45 -17.38 8.69
C ILE A 252 20.45 -18.54 8.76
N PHE A 253 19.54 -18.67 7.81
CA PHE A 253 18.46 -19.64 7.91
C PHE A 253 18.92 -21.10 7.82
N LYS A 254 19.93 -21.40 7.00
CA LYS A 254 20.54 -22.75 6.94
C LYS A 254 21.57 -23.02 8.04
N ASN A 255 21.91 -22.04 8.84
CA ASN A 255 22.74 -22.22 10.04
C ASN A 255 21.83 -22.34 11.28
N SER A 256 21.67 -23.56 11.80
CA SER A 256 20.69 -23.82 12.87
C SER A 256 20.95 -23.01 14.16
N GLU A 257 22.22 -22.73 14.50
CA GLU A 257 22.57 -21.92 15.67
C GLU A 257 22.19 -20.44 15.48
N ARG A 258 22.54 -19.84 14.35
CA ARG A 258 22.18 -18.45 14.02
C ARG A 258 20.67 -18.27 13.85
N CYS A 259 20.04 -19.20 13.13
CA CYS A 259 18.60 -19.23 12.96
C CYS A 259 17.88 -19.33 14.32
N GLY A 260 18.37 -20.20 15.21
CA GLY A 260 17.82 -20.37 16.55
C GLY A 260 17.92 -19.09 17.39
N ARG A 261 19.10 -18.45 17.42
CA ARG A 261 19.29 -17.18 18.14
C ARG A 261 18.39 -16.06 17.59
N MET A 262 18.30 -15.94 16.28
CA MET A 262 17.47 -14.93 15.61
C MET A 262 15.98 -15.13 15.98
N ILE A 263 15.49 -16.37 15.95
CA ILE A 263 14.10 -16.67 16.28
C ILE A 263 13.82 -16.47 17.75
N GLU A 264 14.74 -16.82 18.65
CA GLU A 264 14.61 -16.57 20.08
C GLU A 264 14.48 -15.08 20.37
N ASN A 265 15.34 -14.28 19.77
CA ASN A 265 15.26 -12.83 19.88
C ASN A 265 13.97 -12.27 19.25
N TYR A 266 13.55 -12.80 18.08
CA TYR A 266 12.28 -12.41 17.44
C TYR A 266 11.07 -12.68 18.34
N ARG A 267 11.05 -13.81 19.03
CA ARG A 267 9.97 -14.17 19.98
C ARG A 267 9.81 -13.20 21.13
N THR A 268 10.89 -12.57 21.56
CA THR A 268 10.89 -11.63 22.72
C THR A 268 10.53 -10.22 22.33
N GLN A 269 10.45 -9.92 21.04
CA GLN A 269 10.16 -8.58 20.57
C GLN A 269 8.70 -8.18 20.79
N THR A 270 8.52 -6.90 21.08
CA THR A 270 7.22 -6.23 21.13
C THR A 270 7.19 -5.14 20.06
N ILE A 271 6.12 -5.08 19.29
CA ILE A 271 5.88 -4.01 18.31
C ILE A 271 4.78 -3.11 18.87
N ALA A 272 5.01 -1.81 18.88
CA ALA A 272 3.99 -0.82 19.26
C ALA A 272 2.77 -0.92 18.33
N PRO A 273 1.57 -0.53 18.80
CA PRO A 273 0.43 -0.36 17.90
C PRO A 273 0.79 0.59 16.78
N TYR A 274 0.34 0.25 15.57
CA TYR A 274 0.47 1.13 14.43
C TYR A 274 -0.71 2.12 14.43
N GLU A 275 -0.42 3.39 14.26
CA GLU A 275 -1.46 4.42 14.09
C GLU A 275 -1.94 4.38 12.63
N ILE A 276 -3.12 3.80 12.41
CA ILE A 276 -3.72 3.61 11.08
C ILE A 276 -3.77 4.94 10.30
N GLU A 277 -4.13 6.03 10.98
CA GLU A 277 -4.21 7.37 10.39
C GLU A 277 -2.83 7.95 10.02
N SER A 278 -1.71 7.35 10.43
CA SER A 278 -0.37 7.77 10.00
C SER A 278 0.00 7.27 8.61
N ASN A 279 -0.74 6.32 8.04
CA ASN A 279 -0.57 5.90 6.65
C ASN A 279 -1.13 6.96 5.70
N ALA A 280 -0.26 7.60 4.90
CA ALA A 280 -0.64 8.71 4.03
C ALA A 280 -1.75 8.36 3.03
N GLU A 281 -1.76 7.14 2.48
CA GLU A 281 -2.76 6.70 1.53
C GLU A 281 -4.14 6.54 2.19
N TYR A 282 -4.16 5.90 3.35
CA TYR A 282 -5.40 5.72 4.11
C TYR A 282 -5.92 7.04 4.70
N LEU A 283 -5.02 7.90 5.19
CA LEU A 283 -5.38 9.22 5.70
C LEU A 283 -6.07 10.07 4.63
N VAL A 284 -5.53 10.08 3.41
CA VAL A 284 -6.15 10.77 2.28
C VAL A 284 -7.57 10.26 2.03
N ALA A 285 -7.75 8.93 1.94
CA ALA A 285 -9.05 8.32 1.69
C ALA A 285 -10.05 8.62 2.83
N SER A 286 -9.62 8.49 4.09
CA SER A 286 -10.47 8.73 5.27
C SER A 286 -10.83 10.20 5.47
N THR A 287 -9.89 11.11 5.21
CA THR A 287 -10.14 12.56 5.22
C THR A 287 -11.19 12.92 4.18
N PHE A 288 -11.07 12.33 3.00
CA PHE A 288 -12.03 12.55 1.93
C PHE A 288 -13.44 12.08 2.29
N LYS A 289 -13.57 10.88 2.86
CA LYS A 289 -14.82 10.37 3.40
C LYS A 289 -15.43 11.37 4.39
N GLN A 290 -14.64 11.94 5.31
CA GLN A 290 -15.12 12.89 6.30
C GLN A 290 -15.60 14.19 5.66
N ILE A 291 -14.83 14.78 4.74
CA ILE A 291 -15.18 16.01 4.02
C ILE A 291 -16.51 15.82 3.25
N LYS A 292 -16.70 14.66 2.64
CA LYS A 292 -17.92 14.29 1.93
C LYS A 292 -19.11 14.21 2.91
N LYS A 293 -18.93 13.56 4.05
CA LYS A 293 -19.94 13.43 5.09
C LYS A 293 -20.38 14.79 5.67
N GLU A 294 -19.45 15.71 5.83
CA GLU A 294 -19.70 17.07 6.34
C GLU A 294 -20.41 17.98 5.31
N GLY A 295 -20.67 17.50 4.10
CA GLY A 295 -21.38 18.26 3.05
C GLY A 295 -20.63 19.51 2.59
N VAL A 296 -19.32 19.61 2.86
CA VAL A 296 -18.49 20.77 2.44
C VAL A 296 -18.57 20.99 0.94
N PHE A 297 -18.76 19.92 0.18
CA PHE A 297 -18.92 19.99 -1.27
C PHE A 297 -20.29 20.48 -1.72
N ASP A 298 -21.33 20.28 -0.93
CA ASP A 298 -22.69 20.80 -1.23
C ASP A 298 -22.71 22.33 -1.14
N VAL A 299 -21.93 22.90 -0.23
CA VAL A 299 -21.78 24.36 -0.08
C VAL A 299 -21.06 24.96 -1.29
N LEU A 300 -20.07 24.27 -1.84
CA LEU A 300 -19.33 24.72 -3.03
C LEU A 300 -20.15 24.57 -4.32
N SER A 301 -21.12 23.66 -4.37
CA SER A 301 -21.98 23.44 -5.54
C SER A 301 -22.98 24.58 -5.80
N HIS A 302 -23.23 25.45 -4.84
CA HIS A 302 -24.15 26.59 -4.97
C HIS A 302 -23.46 27.86 -5.51
N SER A 303 -22.13 27.89 -5.68
CA SER A 303 -21.47 28.98 -6.39
C SER A 303 -21.76 28.87 -7.89
N ALA A 304 -22.05 30.01 -8.53
CA ALA A 304 -22.49 30.09 -9.91
C ALA A 304 -21.64 29.20 -10.85
N LYS A 305 -22.28 28.29 -11.56
CA LYS A 305 -21.66 27.40 -12.55
C LYS A 305 -21.02 28.25 -13.66
N ARG A 306 -19.73 28.43 -13.61
CA ARG A 306 -18.93 28.97 -14.71
C ARG A 306 -18.65 27.84 -15.68
N GLU A 307 -18.88 28.04 -16.96
CA GLU A 307 -18.42 27.09 -17.98
C GLU A 307 -16.91 27.22 -18.15
N LEU A 308 -16.18 26.30 -17.52
CA LEU A 308 -14.72 26.22 -17.59
C LEU A 308 -14.28 25.32 -18.73
N SER A 309 -13.23 25.72 -19.44
CA SER A 309 -12.48 24.82 -20.31
C SER A 309 -11.67 23.81 -19.48
N SER A 310 -11.24 22.70 -20.12
CA SER A 310 -10.34 21.73 -19.47
C SER A 310 -9.04 22.39 -19.01
N TRP A 311 -8.53 23.38 -19.77
CA TRP A 311 -7.37 24.17 -19.43
C TRP A 311 -7.57 25.03 -18.19
N GLU A 312 -8.64 25.81 -18.14
CA GLU A 312 -8.95 26.66 -16.98
C GLU A 312 -9.12 25.81 -15.73
N ALA A 313 -9.88 24.71 -15.81
CA ALA A 313 -10.06 23.79 -14.70
C ALA A 313 -8.73 23.19 -14.22
N THR A 314 -7.84 22.79 -15.15
CA THR A 314 -6.50 22.28 -14.83
C THR A 314 -5.69 23.30 -14.05
N ILE A 315 -5.63 24.53 -14.52
CA ILE A 315 -4.84 25.60 -13.89
C ILE A 315 -5.42 25.98 -12.51
N GLU A 316 -6.74 26.00 -12.35
CA GLU A 316 -7.36 26.29 -11.06
C GLU A 316 -7.10 25.18 -10.04
N VAL A 317 -7.28 23.90 -10.42
CA VAL A 317 -6.99 22.74 -9.55
C VAL A 317 -5.51 22.73 -9.13
N LEU A 318 -4.59 22.93 -10.08
CA LEU A 318 -3.16 22.98 -9.77
C LEU A 318 -2.82 24.20 -8.87
N SER A 319 -3.51 25.30 -9.02
CA SER A 319 -3.28 26.50 -8.19
C SER A 319 -3.76 26.29 -6.75
N ILE A 320 -4.93 25.69 -6.57
CA ILE A 320 -5.46 25.29 -5.25
C ILE A 320 -4.50 24.29 -4.59
N PHE A 321 -4.05 23.30 -5.34
CA PHE A 321 -3.13 22.29 -4.85
C PHE A 321 -1.77 22.88 -4.45
N ARG A 322 -1.23 23.80 -5.26
CA ARG A 322 0.00 24.52 -4.95
C ARG A 322 -0.14 25.34 -3.66
N ASP A 323 -1.24 26.10 -3.51
CA ASP A 323 -1.49 26.88 -2.31
C ASP A 323 -1.54 26.01 -1.04
N TRP A 324 -2.20 24.84 -1.15
CA TRP A 324 -2.22 23.89 -0.05
C TRP A 324 -0.82 23.37 0.30
N ILE A 325 -0.01 23.02 -0.70
CA ILE A 325 1.37 22.54 -0.48
C ILE A 325 2.23 23.63 0.14
N GLU A 326 2.27 24.81 -0.47
CA GLU A 326 3.21 25.86 -0.12
C GLU A 326 2.82 26.64 1.14
N ASN A 327 1.53 26.90 1.35
CA ASN A 327 1.03 27.78 2.39
C ASN A 327 0.31 27.06 3.55
N ASN A 328 -0.20 25.85 3.33
CA ASN A 328 -1.01 25.09 4.30
C ASN A 328 -0.33 23.81 4.79
N ARG A 329 1.01 23.72 4.74
CA ARG A 329 1.85 22.61 5.21
C ARG A 329 1.70 21.29 4.43
N GLY A 330 1.03 21.25 3.29
CA GLY A 330 0.94 20.04 2.47
C GLY A 330 2.31 19.47 2.05
N TRP A 331 3.38 20.29 2.08
CA TRP A 331 4.75 19.82 1.88
C TRP A 331 5.21 18.77 2.92
N ASP A 332 4.67 18.81 4.14
CA ASP A 332 5.04 17.86 5.20
C ASP A 332 4.55 16.46 4.87
N GLU A 333 3.35 16.34 4.34
CA GLU A 333 2.77 15.08 3.86
C GLU A 333 3.59 14.47 2.71
N ILE A 334 4.02 15.32 1.76
CA ILE A 334 4.83 14.87 0.62
C ILE A 334 6.21 14.41 1.08
N LEU A 335 6.86 15.17 1.98
CA LEU A 335 8.20 14.86 2.45
C LEU A 335 8.24 13.68 3.42
N SER A 336 7.17 13.43 4.18
CA SER A 336 7.05 12.28 5.09
C SER A 336 6.89 10.95 4.35
N ALA A 337 6.34 10.97 3.14
CA ALA A 337 6.26 9.79 2.29
C ALA A 337 7.67 9.28 1.91
N SER A 338 7.84 7.95 1.83
CA SER A 338 9.09 7.35 1.35
C SER A 338 9.43 7.85 -0.06
N THR A 339 10.71 8.03 -0.36
CA THR A 339 11.18 8.63 -1.63
C THR A 339 10.60 7.93 -2.86
N SER A 340 10.42 6.61 -2.81
CA SER A 340 9.84 5.80 -3.89
C SER A 340 8.34 5.97 -4.07
N LYS A 341 7.62 6.43 -3.04
CA LYS A 341 6.16 6.60 -3.06
C LYS A 341 5.72 8.08 -3.19
N ARG A 342 6.64 9.04 -3.06
CA ARG A 342 6.32 10.48 -3.06
C ARG A 342 5.54 10.93 -4.28
N GLU A 343 5.94 10.49 -5.47
CA GLU A 343 5.29 10.89 -6.73
C GLU A 343 3.85 10.35 -6.76
N LYS A 344 3.64 9.09 -6.42
CA LYS A 344 2.28 8.51 -6.33
C LYS A 344 1.42 9.15 -5.24
N SER A 345 2.00 9.46 -4.09
CA SER A 345 1.29 10.17 -3.01
C SER A 345 0.83 11.55 -3.47
N LEU A 346 1.72 12.28 -4.15
CA LEU A 346 1.40 13.59 -4.69
C LEU A 346 0.30 13.51 -5.75
N GLN A 347 0.38 12.55 -6.68
CA GLN A 347 -0.65 12.33 -7.70
C GLN A 347 -2.02 12.05 -7.05
N ARG A 348 -2.06 11.21 -6.01
CA ARG A 348 -3.30 10.88 -5.29
C ARG A 348 -3.88 12.10 -4.54
N LEU A 349 -3.03 12.89 -3.90
CA LEU A 349 -3.44 14.13 -3.23
C LEU A 349 -4.00 15.15 -4.23
N LEU A 350 -3.38 15.27 -5.38
CA LEU A 350 -3.87 16.12 -6.46
C LEU A 350 -5.21 15.61 -7.01
N HIS A 351 -5.37 14.29 -7.16
CA HIS A 351 -6.65 13.71 -7.55
C HIS A 351 -7.74 14.08 -6.54
N LEU A 352 -7.44 13.90 -5.30
CA LEU A 352 -8.36 14.20 -4.22
C LEU A 352 -8.83 15.66 -4.27
N SER A 353 -7.88 16.59 -4.34
CA SER A 353 -8.20 18.03 -4.36
C SER A 353 -8.95 18.46 -5.63
N GLY A 354 -8.68 17.80 -6.77
CA GLY A 354 -9.25 18.17 -8.07
C GLY A 354 -10.56 17.49 -8.43
N LYS A 355 -10.78 16.26 -7.95
CA LYS A 355 -11.91 15.43 -8.40
C LYS A 355 -13.27 16.10 -8.21
N TYR A 356 -13.51 16.68 -7.05
CA TYR A 356 -14.77 17.37 -6.77
C TYR A 356 -14.95 18.65 -7.55
N TYR A 357 -13.90 19.45 -7.58
CA TYR A 357 -13.89 20.67 -8.38
C TYR A 357 -14.25 20.36 -9.83
N CYS A 358 -13.63 19.35 -10.40
CA CYS A 358 -13.88 18.92 -11.77
C CYS A 358 -15.31 18.40 -11.94
N THR A 359 -15.79 17.54 -11.04
CA THR A 359 -17.16 16.99 -11.11
C THR A 359 -18.22 18.09 -11.06
N GLN A 360 -18.07 19.09 -10.18
CA GLN A 360 -18.99 20.20 -10.06
C GLN A 360 -19.02 21.12 -11.29
N ASN A 361 -17.90 21.21 -12.01
CA ASN A 361 -17.76 22.00 -13.22
C ASN A 361 -17.97 21.18 -14.52
N ASN A 362 -18.47 19.92 -14.41
CA ASN A 362 -18.68 19.02 -15.53
C ASN A 362 -17.39 18.78 -16.35
N ILE A 363 -16.28 18.62 -15.64
CA ILE A 363 -14.97 18.23 -16.16
C ILE A 363 -14.70 16.78 -15.74
N ASP A 364 -14.36 15.93 -16.67
CA ASP A 364 -13.86 14.59 -16.36
C ASP A 364 -12.38 14.67 -15.99
N MET A 365 -12.01 14.01 -14.88
CA MET A 365 -10.65 13.94 -14.37
C MET A 365 -10.24 12.49 -14.26
N ALA A 366 -9.29 12.08 -15.09
CA ALA A 366 -8.78 10.72 -15.17
C ALA A 366 -7.29 10.67 -14.80
N PHE A 367 -6.90 9.66 -13.99
CA PHE A 367 -5.52 9.33 -13.64
C PHE A 367 -5.07 8.08 -14.37
N GLU A 368 -3.76 8.03 -14.69
CA GLU A 368 -3.15 6.87 -15.35
C GLU A 368 -3.97 6.37 -16.56
N ALA A 369 -4.59 7.33 -17.30
CA ALA A 369 -5.33 6.99 -18.50
C ALA A 369 -4.37 6.40 -19.55
N ASN A 370 -4.46 5.11 -19.80
CA ASN A 370 -3.58 4.40 -20.72
C ASN A 370 -4.25 4.30 -22.09
N GLU A 371 -3.86 5.17 -23.02
CA GLU A 371 -4.36 5.19 -24.39
C GLU A 371 -3.26 4.88 -25.45
N GLY A 372 -2.23 4.08 -25.06
CA GLY A 372 -1.24 3.56 -26.01
C GLY A 372 0.22 3.74 -25.61
N PRO A 373 0.83 4.93 -25.57
CA PRO A 373 2.26 5.08 -25.31
C PRO A 373 2.65 4.98 -23.82
N GLY A 374 1.69 4.76 -22.92
CA GLY A 374 1.84 4.67 -21.48
C GLY A 374 0.78 5.49 -20.75
N PRO A 375 0.66 5.36 -19.41
CA PRO A 375 -0.33 6.10 -18.64
C PRO A 375 0.08 7.58 -18.51
N VAL A 376 -0.86 8.49 -18.82
CA VAL A 376 -0.76 9.91 -18.50
C VAL A 376 -1.02 10.11 -17.02
N ASP A 377 -0.18 10.86 -16.32
CA ASP A 377 -0.36 11.08 -14.87
C ASP A 377 -1.73 11.67 -14.54
N LEU A 378 -2.20 12.64 -15.34
CA LEU A 378 -3.51 13.25 -15.18
C LEU A 378 -4.03 13.78 -16.52
N LYS A 379 -5.29 13.49 -16.81
CA LYS A 379 -6.05 14.07 -17.93
C LYS A 379 -7.30 14.75 -17.38
N MET A 380 -7.54 15.98 -17.82
CA MET A 380 -8.82 16.66 -17.62
C MET A 380 -9.50 16.88 -18.95
N SER A 381 -10.82 16.58 -19.04
CA SER A 381 -11.53 16.69 -20.29
C SER A 381 -12.98 17.16 -20.12
N ARG A 382 -13.45 17.89 -21.15
CA ARG A 382 -14.86 18.26 -21.34
C ARG A 382 -15.22 18.03 -22.81
N GLY A 383 -15.76 16.86 -23.09
CA GLY A 383 -15.96 16.42 -24.46
C GLY A 383 -14.63 16.31 -25.22
N ASN A 384 -14.48 17.08 -26.31
CA ASN A 384 -13.25 17.11 -27.12
C ASN A 384 -12.17 18.06 -26.59
N ASP A 385 -12.51 18.91 -25.62
CA ASP A 385 -11.54 19.80 -24.97
C ASP A 385 -10.80 19.02 -23.90
N LYS A 386 -9.49 18.83 -24.09
CA LYS A 386 -8.64 17.98 -23.26
C LYS A 386 -7.35 18.69 -22.89
N THR A 387 -6.93 18.56 -21.64
CA THR A 387 -5.63 19.00 -21.11
C THR A 387 -4.93 17.80 -20.48
N VAL A 388 -3.68 17.55 -20.87
CA VAL A 388 -2.82 16.52 -20.30
C VAL A 388 -1.81 17.12 -19.34
N VAL A 389 -1.53 16.41 -18.26
CA VAL A 389 -0.61 16.84 -17.20
C VAL A 389 0.37 15.72 -16.90
N GLU A 390 1.64 16.05 -16.91
CA GLU A 390 2.73 15.17 -16.46
C GLU A 390 3.33 15.74 -15.19
N ILE A 391 3.60 14.90 -14.18
CA ILE A 391 4.05 15.33 -12.85
C ILE A 391 5.39 14.69 -12.54
N LYS A 392 6.38 15.48 -12.24
CA LYS A 392 7.71 14.99 -11.84
C LYS A 392 8.24 15.73 -10.61
N LEU A 393 8.81 14.95 -9.70
CA LEU A 393 9.57 15.49 -8.57
C LEU A 393 10.98 15.90 -9.01
N SER A 394 11.57 16.91 -8.37
CA SER A 394 12.99 17.26 -8.59
C SER A 394 13.97 16.14 -8.24
N SER A 395 13.53 15.15 -7.47
CA SER A 395 14.29 13.92 -7.17
C SER A 395 14.28 12.89 -8.30
N ASN A 396 13.28 12.91 -9.19
CA ASN A 396 13.17 11.98 -10.32
C ASN A 396 14.27 12.26 -11.36
N ALA A 397 15.00 11.21 -11.79
CA ALA A 397 16.09 11.35 -12.76
C ALA A 397 15.59 11.71 -14.17
N ASP A 398 14.40 11.25 -14.51
CA ASP A 398 13.81 11.32 -15.85
C ASP A 398 12.94 12.59 -16.07
N TYR A 399 13.06 13.60 -15.17
CA TYR A 399 12.23 14.79 -15.23
C TYR A 399 12.39 15.59 -16.55
N ILE A 400 13.58 15.60 -17.15
CA ILE A 400 13.81 16.23 -18.45
C ILE A 400 13.12 15.46 -19.58
N HIS A 401 13.25 14.14 -19.59
CA HIS A 401 12.54 13.27 -20.54
C HIS A 401 11.03 13.42 -20.41
N GLY A 402 10.51 13.48 -19.17
CA GLY A 402 9.10 13.81 -18.93
C GLY A 402 8.65 15.14 -19.54
N TYR A 403 9.48 16.17 -19.42
CA TYR A 403 9.22 17.51 -19.93
C TYR A 403 9.35 17.63 -21.45
N GLU A 404 10.33 16.99 -22.07
CA GLU A 404 10.63 17.15 -23.50
C GLU A 404 9.89 16.14 -24.38
N GLU A 405 9.67 14.91 -23.91
CA GLU A 405 9.19 13.80 -24.74
C GLU A 405 7.86 13.22 -24.25
N GLN A 406 7.76 12.77 -22.98
CA GLN A 406 6.56 12.03 -22.52
C GLN A 406 5.29 12.87 -22.67
N ILE A 407 5.28 14.11 -22.19
CA ILE A 407 4.08 14.96 -22.27
C ILE A 407 3.68 15.30 -23.70
N GLU A 408 4.63 15.37 -24.63
CA GLU A 408 4.34 15.60 -26.06
C GLU A 408 3.70 14.38 -26.71
N GLU A 409 4.19 13.17 -26.37
CA GLU A 409 3.61 11.93 -26.85
C GLU A 409 2.19 11.73 -26.33
N TYR A 410 1.95 12.03 -25.06
CA TYR A 410 0.61 11.98 -24.47
C TYR A 410 -0.36 12.97 -25.11
N ALA A 411 0.07 14.21 -25.30
CA ALA A 411 -0.76 15.22 -25.95
C ALA A 411 -1.13 14.82 -27.38
N LYS A 412 -0.19 14.23 -28.10
CA LYS A 412 -0.40 13.70 -29.44
C LYS A 412 -1.39 12.53 -29.44
N ALA A 413 -1.26 11.60 -28.52
CA ALA A 413 -2.18 10.45 -28.38
C ALA A 413 -3.60 10.91 -28.05
N GLU A 414 -3.76 11.91 -27.20
CA GLU A 414 -5.04 12.49 -26.81
C GLU A 414 -5.62 13.50 -27.84
N GLY A 415 -4.86 13.84 -28.88
CA GLY A 415 -5.28 14.79 -29.91
C GLY A 415 -5.42 16.22 -29.38
N THR A 416 -4.59 16.63 -28.42
CA THR A 416 -4.62 17.98 -27.81
C THR A 416 -3.28 18.70 -27.95
N THR A 417 -3.33 20.01 -27.86
CA THR A 417 -2.15 20.88 -27.72
C THR A 417 -2.01 21.46 -26.31
N GLN A 418 -2.98 21.19 -25.42
CA GLN A 418 -3.00 21.72 -24.06
C GLN A 418 -2.21 20.78 -23.14
N ARG A 419 -1.04 21.24 -22.72
CA ARG A 419 -0.06 20.44 -21.96
C ARG A 419 0.45 21.23 -20.76
N VAL A 420 0.46 20.62 -19.59
CA VAL A 420 0.99 21.20 -18.36
C VAL A 420 2.00 20.25 -17.75
N PHE A 421 3.25 20.66 -17.62
CA PHE A 421 4.26 19.92 -16.90
C PHE A 421 4.38 20.46 -15.48
N VAL A 422 4.00 19.66 -14.51
CA VAL A 422 4.07 20.00 -13.08
C VAL A 422 5.40 19.52 -12.52
N TYR A 423 6.22 20.48 -12.13
CA TYR A 423 7.52 20.22 -11.52
C TYR A 423 7.48 20.55 -10.03
N VAL A 424 7.73 19.55 -9.19
CA VAL A 424 7.65 19.69 -7.73
C VAL A 424 9.05 19.71 -7.13
N LYS A 425 9.42 20.82 -6.52
CA LYS A 425 10.71 21.02 -5.85
C LYS A 425 10.71 20.28 -4.49
N VAL A 426 11.62 19.30 -4.35
CA VAL A 426 11.82 18.51 -3.13
C VAL A 426 13.25 18.60 -2.59
N GLY A 427 14.00 19.66 -2.94
CA GLY A 427 15.33 19.92 -2.41
C GLY A 427 16.49 19.57 -3.36
N ASN A 428 16.34 19.81 -4.66
CA ASN A 428 17.43 19.67 -5.65
C ASN A 428 17.64 20.95 -6.47
N PRO A 429 18.31 21.99 -5.92
CA PRO A 429 18.46 23.30 -6.57
C PRO A 429 19.06 23.25 -7.98
N VAL A 430 20.03 22.36 -8.22
CA VAL A 430 20.68 22.23 -9.54
C VAL A 430 19.68 21.79 -10.62
N ARG A 431 18.76 20.91 -10.28
CA ARG A 431 17.71 20.47 -11.21
C ARG A 431 16.60 21.52 -11.35
N ASP A 432 16.31 22.23 -10.28
CA ASP A 432 15.34 23.33 -10.27
C ASP A 432 15.78 24.44 -11.25
N ASP A 433 17.02 24.89 -11.15
CA ASP A 433 17.60 25.90 -12.07
C ASP A 433 17.68 25.40 -13.52
N LYS A 434 17.97 24.09 -13.70
CA LYS A 434 18.09 23.50 -15.03
C LYS A 434 16.75 23.46 -15.77
N ILE A 435 15.65 23.05 -15.12
CA ILE A 435 14.34 22.98 -15.79
C ILE A 435 13.80 24.36 -16.12
N GLU A 436 14.00 25.36 -15.23
CA GLU A 436 13.57 26.72 -15.45
C GLU A 436 14.35 27.36 -16.61
N SER A 437 15.67 27.16 -16.66
CA SER A 437 16.54 27.64 -17.73
C SER A 437 16.19 26.99 -19.08
N LEU A 438 15.92 25.68 -19.09
CA LEU A 438 15.49 24.97 -20.29
C LEU A 438 14.15 25.48 -20.81
N HIS A 439 13.17 25.68 -19.96
CA HIS A 439 11.87 26.22 -20.33
C HIS A 439 12.00 27.61 -20.92
N LYS A 440 12.76 28.51 -20.28
CA LYS A 440 13.03 29.83 -20.74
C LYS A 440 13.73 29.87 -22.12
N SER A 441 14.75 29.02 -22.29
CA SER A 441 15.46 28.90 -23.57
C SER A 441 14.54 28.46 -24.72
N ARG A 442 13.63 27.54 -24.48
CA ARG A 442 12.66 27.06 -25.49
C ARG A 442 11.69 28.19 -25.89
N LEU A 443 11.20 28.97 -24.91
CA LEU A 443 10.34 30.13 -25.18
C LEU A 443 11.09 31.21 -26.00
N GLU A 444 12.35 31.51 -25.67
CA GLU A 444 13.18 32.48 -26.38
C GLU A 444 13.48 32.07 -27.83
N LYS A 445 13.50 30.77 -28.12
CA LYS A 445 13.61 30.21 -29.48
C LYS A 445 12.30 30.23 -30.25
N GLY A 446 11.20 30.66 -29.66
CA GLY A 446 9.87 30.66 -30.28
C GLY A 446 9.23 29.32 -30.36
N GLU A 447 9.71 28.30 -29.61
CA GLU A 447 9.07 27.00 -29.47
C GLU A 447 7.78 27.14 -28.65
N ASN A 448 6.89 26.15 -28.79
CA ASN A 448 5.68 26.05 -27.96
C ASN A 448 5.82 24.91 -26.94
N PRO A 449 6.62 25.08 -25.87
CA PRO A 449 6.80 24.05 -24.85
C PRO A 449 5.51 23.87 -24.01
N PRO A 450 5.38 22.74 -23.26
CA PRO A 450 4.31 22.58 -22.29
C PRO A 450 4.37 23.71 -21.24
N LYS A 451 3.22 24.10 -20.68
CA LYS A 451 3.22 25.06 -19.57
C LYS A 451 3.96 24.47 -18.38
N LEU A 452 5.05 25.09 -17.96
CA LEU A 452 5.75 24.73 -16.75
C LEU A 452 4.98 25.26 -15.53
N PHE A 453 4.54 24.36 -14.66
CA PHE A 453 3.86 24.68 -13.41
C PHE A 453 4.72 24.19 -12.24
N ILE A 454 5.27 25.12 -11.47
CA ILE A 454 6.19 24.81 -10.37
C ILE A 454 5.44 24.83 -9.05
N ILE A 455 5.71 23.82 -8.21
CA ILE A 455 5.24 23.72 -6.83
C ILE A 455 6.46 23.54 -5.92
N ASP A 456 6.59 24.38 -4.91
CA ASP A 456 7.68 24.28 -3.93
C ASP A 456 7.21 23.52 -2.68
N SER A 457 7.60 22.25 -2.58
CA SER A 457 7.32 21.42 -1.42
C SER A 457 8.48 21.36 -0.42
N GLN A 458 9.38 22.35 -0.42
CA GLN A 458 10.44 22.41 0.56
C GLN A 458 9.94 23.01 1.88
N LYS A 459 10.53 22.52 2.98
CA LYS A 459 10.16 22.98 4.32
C LYS A 459 10.32 24.49 4.47
N GLN A 460 9.21 25.19 4.63
CA GLN A 460 9.21 26.62 4.89
C GLN A 460 9.61 26.91 6.34
N THR A 461 10.50 27.89 6.55
CA THR A 461 10.83 28.37 7.90
C THR A 461 9.61 29.08 8.50
N SER A 462 9.17 28.62 9.67
CA SER A 462 8.07 29.26 10.42
C SER A 462 8.30 30.75 10.61
N ALA A 463 7.25 31.56 10.41
CA ALA A 463 7.29 33.00 10.63
C ALA A 463 7.78 33.40 12.04
N SER A 464 7.64 32.53 13.04
CA SER A 464 8.17 32.71 14.40
C SER A 464 9.69 32.50 14.52
N LYS A 465 10.35 32.08 13.43
CA LYS A 465 11.82 31.86 13.36
C LYS A 465 12.50 32.71 12.31
N ARG A 466 11.80 33.68 11.73
CA ARG A 466 12.33 34.72 10.83
C ARG A 466 12.80 35.94 11.59
#